data_683676013914721273fd8d4913f90414
#
_entry.id   683676013914721273fd8d4913f90414
#
_cell.length_a   1.000
_cell.length_b   1.000
_cell.length_c   1.000
_cell.angle_alpha   90.00
_cell.angle_beta   90.00
_cell.angle_gamma   90.00
#
_symmetry.space_group_name_H-M   'P 1'
#
loop_
_entity.id
_entity.type
_entity.pdbx_description
1 polymer ?
#
loop_
_entity_poly.entity_id
_entity_poly.type
_entity_poly.pdbx_seq_one_letter_code
_entity_poly.pdbx_strand_id
1 'polypeptide(L)'
;MKKNELYNSFKTLHLCSGSIQNKKKYISKLNKIIGYENEVERLVKIANLIKTSKNDSLSVDFFDLQKNKNYYKGIKFTFFAKDVRGEIAGGGRYNLKYGRNSETAIGYTCYMDTILRSSSLINQNKKILIAFNTSDKIKQKLINKGYSLFKTFEDNIDIKKEAKKFGIKYYLMKNIVKQI
;
A
#
# COMPACT_ATOMS: atom_id res chain seq x y z
N MET A 1 26.34 -28.76 11.43
CA MET A 1 25.26 -28.46 12.39
C MET A 1 24.52 -29.76 12.73
N LYS A 2 24.43 -30.16 13.99
CA LYS A 2 23.73 -31.41 14.38
C LYS A 2 22.21 -31.21 14.14
N LYS A 3 21.51 -32.27 13.73
CA LYS A 3 20.08 -32.31 13.39
C LYS A 3 19.20 -31.65 14.48
N ASN A 4 19.57 -31.81 15.75
CA ASN A 4 18.88 -31.25 16.91
C ASN A 4 19.06 -29.71 17.03
N GLU A 5 20.21 -29.15 16.64
CA GLU A 5 20.47 -27.71 16.68
C GLU A 5 19.66 -26.97 15.62
N LEU A 6 19.55 -27.57 14.41
CA LEU A 6 18.74 -27.04 13.34
C LEU A 6 17.26 -27.02 13.73
N TYR A 7 16.75 -28.11 14.27
CA TYR A 7 15.36 -28.19 14.75
C TYR A 7 15.06 -27.13 15.81
N ASN A 8 15.93 -26.96 16.80
CA ASN A 8 15.76 -25.96 17.86
C ASN A 8 15.79 -24.53 17.31
N SER A 9 16.64 -24.24 16.32
CA SER A 9 16.68 -22.95 15.63
C SER A 9 15.38 -22.65 14.91
N PHE A 10 14.85 -23.60 14.13
CA PHE A 10 13.55 -23.43 13.45
C PHE A 10 12.39 -23.24 14.43
N LYS A 11 12.35 -24.03 15.51
CA LYS A 11 11.35 -23.88 16.57
C LYS A 11 11.40 -22.50 17.21
N THR A 12 12.60 -21.98 17.46
CA THR A 12 12.78 -20.65 18.02
C THR A 12 12.31 -19.56 17.07
N LEU A 13 12.67 -19.62 15.78
CA LEU A 13 12.18 -18.69 14.76
C LEU A 13 10.66 -18.70 14.66
N HIS A 14 10.04 -19.88 14.69
CA HIS A 14 8.58 -20.00 14.69
C HIS A 14 7.94 -19.33 15.91
N LEU A 15 8.51 -19.54 17.10
CA LEU A 15 8.02 -18.90 18.33
C LEU A 15 8.19 -17.37 18.30
N CYS A 16 9.15 -16.84 17.56
CA CYS A 16 9.41 -15.41 17.40
C CYS A 16 8.52 -14.74 16.36
N SER A 17 7.96 -15.49 15.40
CA SER A 17 7.07 -14.95 14.37
C SER A 17 5.68 -14.67 14.93
N GLY A 18 5.05 -13.58 14.46
CA GLY A 18 3.71 -13.11 14.87
C GLY A 18 3.72 -11.69 15.44
N SER A 19 2.68 -11.34 16.21
CA SER A 19 2.54 -10.01 16.79
C SER A 19 3.75 -9.62 17.63
N ILE A 20 4.36 -8.48 17.31
CA ILE A 20 5.61 -8.05 17.94
C ILE A 20 5.44 -7.77 19.43
N GLN A 21 4.27 -7.27 19.84
CA GLN A 21 3.95 -7.00 21.24
C GLN A 21 4.00 -8.27 22.10
N ASN A 22 3.46 -9.37 21.55
CA ASN A 22 3.39 -10.66 22.25
C ASN A 22 4.70 -11.45 22.16
N LYS A 23 5.59 -11.08 21.25
CA LYS A 23 6.80 -11.85 20.92
C LYS A 23 8.12 -11.23 21.40
N LYS A 24 8.10 -10.04 22.00
CA LYS A 24 9.33 -9.35 22.49
C LYS A 24 10.25 -10.26 23.31
N LYS A 25 9.69 -11.07 24.22
CA LYS A 25 10.45 -11.99 25.07
C LYS A 25 11.15 -13.11 24.26
N TYR A 26 10.54 -13.56 23.16
CA TYR A 26 11.13 -14.59 22.31
C TYR A 26 12.17 -14.00 21.35
N ILE A 27 11.90 -12.82 20.80
CA ILE A 27 12.81 -12.12 19.89
C ILE A 27 14.14 -11.82 20.59
N SER A 28 14.13 -11.44 21.87
CA SER A 28 15.35 -11.23 22.66
C SER A 28 16.19 -12.51 22.83
N LYS A 29 15.60 -13.70 22.70
CA LYS A 29 16.33 -14.98 22.74
C LYS A 29 17.07 -15.27 21.45
N LEU A 30 16.62 -14.72 20.31
CA LEU A 30 17.30 -14.89 19.02
C LEU A 30 18.69 -14.30 19.03
N ASN A 31 18.89 -13.18 19.73
CA ASN A 31 20.21 -12.55 19.87
C ASN A 31 21.27 -13.49 20.43
N LYS A 32 20.87 -14.53 21.18
CA LYS A 32 21.78 -15.47 21.83
C LYS A 32 22.10 -16.71 20.99
N ILE A 33 21.35 -16.97 19.91
CA ILE A 33 21.38 -18.30 19.26
C ILE A 33 22.03 -18.28 17.86
N ILE A 34 21.99 -17.17 17.11
CA ILE A 34 22.23 -17.26 15.67
C ILE A 34 23.27 -16.28 15.11
N GLY A 35 23.91 -15.46 15.90
CA GLY A 35 24.86 -14.43 15.39
C GLY A 35 24.23 -13.32 14.53
N TYR A 36 22.90 -13.17 14.59
CA TYR A 36 22.14 -12.10 13.97
C TYR A 36 21.79 -10.97 14.95
N GLU A 37 22.59 -10.78 15.97
CA GLU A 37 22.34 -9.83 17.06
C GLU A 37 22.00 -8.43 16.56
N ASN A 38 22.80 -7.92 15.64
CA ASN A 38 22.60 -6.58 15.07
C ASN A 38 21.29 -6.44 14.27
N GLU A 39 20.90 -7.48 13.55
CA GLU A 39 19.69 -7.43 12.70
C GLU A 39 18.41 -7.51 13.55
N VAL A 40 18.42 -8.31 14.59
CA VAL A 40 17.29 -8.43 15.52
C VAL A 40 17.12 -7.16 16.35
N GLU A 41 18.22 -6.60 16.85
CA GLU A 41 18.20 -5.33 17.58
C GLU A 41 17.67 -4.19 16.71
N ARG A 42 18.11 -4.12 15.46
CA ARG A 42 17.64 -3.16 14.47
C ARG A 42 16.14 -3.32 14.17
N LEU A 43 15.66 -4.54 14.01
CA LEU A 43 14.24 -4.84 13.81
C LEU A 43 13.40 -4.34 14.99
N VAL A 44 13.84 -4.60 16.21
CA VAL A 44 13.16 -4.14 17.44
C VAL A 44 13.17 -2.61 17.53
N LYS A 45 14.29 -1.96 17.22
CA LYS A 45 14.36 -0.49 17.16
C LYS A 45 13.38 0.11 16.16
N ILE A 46 13.32 -0.42 14.94
CA ILE A 46 12.38 0.02 13.91
C ILE A 46 10.94 -0.19 14.37
N ALA A 47 10.63 -1.37 14.89
CA ALA A 47 9.29 -1.68 15.37
C ALA A 47 8.80 -0.74 16.49
N ASN A 48 9.71 -0.30 17.36
CA ASN A 48 9.39 0.67 18.41
C ASN A 48 9.18 2.10 17.88
N LEU A 49 9.73 2.44 16.71
CA LEU A 49 9.51 3.74 16.06
C LEU A 49 8.18 3.81 15.30
N ILE A 50 7.61 2.65 14.91
CA ILE A 50 6.35 2.60 14.18
C ILE A 50 5.20 2.87 15.15
N LYS A 51 4.49 3.98 14.94
CA LYS A 51 3.26 4.28 15.66
C LYS A 51 2.09 3.61 14.95
N THR A 52 1.47 2.66 15.61
CA THR A 52 0.26 1.99 15.12
C THR A 52 -0.99 2.63 15.74
N SER A 53 -2.07 2.70 14.96
CA SER A 53 -3.39 3.05 15.49
C SER A 53 -3.99 1.87 16.26
N LYS A 54 -5.12 2.08 16.95
CA LYS A 54 -5.81 0.99 17.69
C LYS A 54 -6.22 -0.18 16.79
N ASN A 55 -6.43 0.08 15.51
CA ASN A 55 -6.92 -0.91 14.54
C ASN A 55 -5.78 -1.58 13.76
N ASP A 56 -4.53 -1.13 13.94
CA ASP A 56 -3.38 -1.66 13.23
C ASP A 56 -2.68 -2.73 14.07
N SER A 57 -2.09 -3.70 13.40
CA SER A 57 -1.24 -4.71 14.03
C SER A 57 0.12 -4.76 13.35
N LEU A 58 1.17 -4.87 14.16
CA LEU A 58 2.53 -5.05 13.68
C LEU A 58 2.98 -6.47 13.99
N SER A 59 3.35 -7.20 12.95
CA SER A 59 3.83 -8.58 13.05
C SER A 59 5.22 -8.71 12.46
N VAL A 60 5.98 -9.69 12.95
CA VAL A 60 7.28 -10.07 12.43
C VAL A 60 7.18 -11.48 11.87
N ASP A 61 7.73 -11.68 10.68
CA ASP A 61 7.86 -12.99 10.05
C ASP A 61 9.32 -13.29 9.75
N PHE A 62 9.85 -14.36 10.34
CA PHE A 62 11.20 -14.84 10.10
C PHE A 62 11.26 -15.92 9.01
N PHE A 63 10.12 -16.31 8.44
CA PHE A 63 10.01 -17.34 7.40
C PHE A 63 9.64 -16.79 6.02
N ASP A 64 9.62 -15.47 5.85
CA ASP A 64 9.39 -14.87 4.54
C ASP A 64 10.54 -15.23 3.58
N LEU A 65 10.36 -16.32 2.86
CA LEU A 65 11.34 -16.85 1.90
C LEU A 65 11.29 -16.00 0.63
N GLN A 66 12.33 -15.22 0.42
CA GLN A 66 12.47 -14.42 -0.78
C GLN A 66 12.86 -15.29 -1.98
N LYS A 67 12.15 -15.12 -3.10
CA LYS A 67 12.51 -15.73 -4.38
C LYS A 67 13.90 -15.29 -4.88
N ASN A 68 14.30 -14.05 -4.59
CA ASN A 68 15.61 -13.47 -4.94
C ASN A 68 16.43 -13.17 -3.68
N LYS A 69 17.23 -14.12 -3.23
CA LYS A 69 18.07 -14.05 -2.02
C LYS A 69 19.03 -12.83 -1.96
N ASN A 70 19.36 -12.23 -3.09
CA ASN A 70 20.36 -11.14 -3.18
C ASN A 70 19.74 -9.76 -3.43
N TYR A 71 18.42 -9.64 -3.55
CA TYR A 71 17.77 -8.36 -3.84
C TYR A 71 17.66 -7.51 -2.59
N TYR A 72 17.05 -8.02 -1.54
CA TYR A 72 16.92 -7.29 -0.29
C TYR A 72 18.15 -7.47 0.60
N LYS A 73 18.59 -6.38 1.23
CA LYS A 73 19.65 -6.32 2.22
C LYS A 73 19.09 -5.81 3.55
N GLY A 74 18.72 -6.72 4.43
CA GLY A 74 18.16 -6.38 5.74
C GLY A 74 16.65 -6.51 5.81
N ILE A 75 15.98 -5.54 6.43
CA ILE A 75 14.55 -5.64 6.74
C ILE A 75 13.71 -5.38 5.48
N LYS A 76 12.81 -6.30 5.19
CA LYS A 76 11.69 -6.16 4.27
C LYS A 76 10.43 -5.87 5.07
N PHE A 77 9.50 -5.14 4.50
CA PHE A 77 8.18 -4.91 5.07
C PHE A 77 7.09 -5.13 4.03
N THR A 78 5.92 -5.53 4.51
CA THR A 78 4.73 -5.73 3.69
C THR A 78 3.52 -5.18 4.45
N PHE A 79 2.66 -4.47 3.74
CA PHE A 79 1.38 -3.98 4.28
C PHE A 79 0.23 -4.81 3.73
N PHE A 80 -0.67 -5.18 4.63
CA PHE A 80 -1.93 -5.84 4.31
C PHE A 80 -3.10 -4.99 4.81
N ALA A 81 -4.23 -5.05 4.13
CA ALA A 81 -5.47 -4.47 4.61
C ALA A 81 -6.38 -5.58 5.15
N LYS A 82 -7.22 -5.22 6.12
CA LYS A 82 -8.24 -6.12 6.64
C LYS A 82 -9.28 -6.42 5.55
N ASP A 83 -9.77 -7.65 5.53
CA ASP A 83 -10.83 -8.12 4.63
C ASP A 83 -10.49 -8.06 3.12
N VAL A 84 -9.22 -7.87 2.78
CA VAL A 84 -8.73 -7.87 1.39
C VAL A 84 -7.62 -8.90 1.21
N ARG A 85 -7.76 -9.73 0.20
CA ARG A 85 -6.73 -10.70 -0.15
C ARG A 85 -5.61 -10.04 -0.95
N GLY A 86 -4.38 -10.25 -0.51
CA GLY A 86 -3.16 -9.74 -1.14
C GLY A 86 -2.54 -8.56 -0.40
N GLU A 87 -1.33 -8.23 -0.82
CA GLU A 87 -0.56 -7.12 -0.27
C GLU A 87 -1.07 -5.78 -0.83
N ILE A 88 -1.11 -4.74 -0.03
CA ILE A 88 -1.39 -3.37 -0.49
C ILE A 88 -0.11 -2.59 -0.81
N ALA A 89 0.98 -2.92 -0.14
CA ALA A 89 2.31 -2.40 -0.46
C ALA A 89 3.39 -3.31 0.12
N GLY A 90 4.57 -3.28 -0.49
CA GLY A 90 5.73 -4.00 0.01
C GLY A 90 7.03 -3.33 -0.39
N GLY A 91 8.07 -3.47 0.44
CA GLY A 91 9.35 -2.84 0.18
C GLY A 91 10.43 -3.24 1.17
N GLY A 92 11.54 -2.52 1.12
CA GLY A 92 12.66 -2.75 2.00
C GLY A 92 13.93 -2.08 1.52
N ARG A 93 15.05 -2.45 2.14
CA ARG A 93 16.38 -2.05 1.70
C ARG A 93 16.88 -3.06 0.66
N TYR A 94 17.37 -2.57 -0.47
CA TYR A 94 17.87 -3.40 -1.57
C TYR A 94 19.12 -2.81 -2.20
N ASN A 95 19.85 -3.63 -2.95
CA ASN A 95 21.04 -3.20 -3.68
C ASN A 95 20.72 -2.98 -5.16
N LEU A 96 21.08 -1.81 -5.64
CA LEU A 96 21.14 -1.50 -7.06
C LEU A 96 22.55 -1.81 -7.58
N LYS A 97 22.66 -2.56 -8.66
CA LYS A 97 23.92 -2.84 -9.32
C LYS A 97 24.00 -2.04 -10.61
N TYR A 98 25.04 -1.21 -10.73
CA TYR A 98 25.36 -0.45 -11.93
C TYR A 98 26.75 -0.88 -12.41
N GLY A 99 26.82 -1.80 -13.37
CA GLY A 99 28.08 -2.37 -13.80
C GLY A 99 28.84 -3.06 -12.65
N ARG A 100 30.03 -2.54 -12.30
CA ARG A 100 30.84 -3.05 -11.18
C ARG A 100 30.49 -2.40 -9.83
N ASN A 101 29.72 -1.33 -9.84
CA ASN A 101 29.34 -0.59 -8.63
C ASN A 101 28.02 -1.13 -8.05
N SER A 102 27.87 -0.99 -6.73
CA SER A 102 26.66 -1.38 -6.01
C SER A 102 26.30 -0.29 -5.02
N GLU A 103 25.06 0.18 -5.08
CA GLU A 103 24.51 1.16 -4.15
C GLU A 103 23.32 0.56 -3.39
N THR A 104 23.20 0.97 -2.12
CA THR A 104 22.06 0.56 -1.29
C THR A 104 20.95 1.60 -1.38
N ALA A 105 19.75 1.15 -1.70
CA ALA A 105 18.55 1.97 -1.76
C ALA A 105 17.47 1.44 -0.82
N ILE A 106 16.52 2.30 -0.49
CA ILE A 106 15.27 1.93 0.22
C ILE A 106 14.11 2.37 -0.67
N GLY A 107 13.14 1.48 -0.84
CA GLY A 107 11.97 1.79 -1.63
C GLY A 107 10.81 0.83 -1.35
N TYR A 108 9.67 1.14 -1.93
CA TYR A 108 8.47 0.32 -1.81
C TYR A 108 7.62 0.43 -3.08
N THR A 109 6.78 -0.58 -3.28
CA THR A 109 5.76 -0.63 -4.34
C THR A 109 4.39 -0.64 -3.70
N CYS A 110 3.46 0.16 -4.23
CA CYS A 110 2.05 0.13 -3.89
C CYS A 110 1.26 -0.62 -4.97
N TYR A 111 0.38 -1.52 -4.57
CA TYR A 111 -0.49 -2.29 -5.46
C TYR A 111 -1.86 -1.61 -5.52
N MET A 112 -2.03 -0.72 -6.49
CA MET A 112 -3.20 0.16 -6.58
C MET A 112 -4.53 -0.58 -6.70
N ASP A 113 -4.56 -1.72 -7.38
CA ASP A 113 -5.76 -2.58 -7.47
C ASP A 113 -6.17 -3.13 -6.09
N THR A 114 -5.21 -3.57 -5.28
CA THR A 114 -5.48 -4.04 -3.91
C THR A 114 -5.85 -2.90 -2.99
N ILE A 115 -5.19 -1.73 -3.11
CA ILE A 115 -5.55 -0.51 -2.38
C ILE A 115 -6.99 -0.09 -2.68
N LEU A 116 -7.38 -0.07 -3.94
CA LEU A 116 -8.75 0.28 -4.34
C LEU A 116 -9.79 -0.70 -3.77
N ARG A 117 -9.49 -2.00 -3.77
CA ARG A 117 -10.36 -3.02 -3.17
C ARG A 117 -10.46 -2.90 -1.65
N SER A 118 -9.40 -2.42 -0.99
CA SER A 118 -9.37 -2.21 0.47
C SER A 118 -10.02 -0.91 0.90
N SER A 119 -10.22 0.01 -0.03
CA SER A 119 -10.81 1.31 0.27
C SER A 119 -12.30 1.17 0.57
N SER A 120 -12.71 1.62 1.74
CA SER A 120 -14.12 1.78 2.11
C SER A 120 -14.72 3.08 1.56
N LEU A 121 -13.93 3.88 0.85
CA LEU A 121 -14.39 5.10 0.23
C LEU A 121 -15.27 4.77 -0.98
N ILE A 122 -16.54 4.51 -0.72
CA ILE A 122 -17.56 4.54 -1.76
C ILE A 122 -17.64 6.00 -2.20
N ASN A 123 -17.21 6.27 -3.43
CA ASN A 123 -17.37 7.60 -4.00
C ASN A 123 -18.88 7.86 -4.22
N GLN A 124 -19.54 8.41 -3.20
CA GLN A 124 -20.96 8.79 -3.23
C GLN A 124 -21.19 10.11 -3.97
N ASN A 125 -20.14 10.73 -4.48
CA ASN A 125 -20.26 11.97 -5.23
C ASN A 125 -21.12 11.78 -6.47
N LYS A 126 -22.02 12.72 -6.71
CA LYS A 126 -22.85 12.74 -7.90
C LYS A 126 -21.97 12.90 -9.15
N LYS A 127 -22.02 11.96 -10.07
CA LYS A 127 -21.28 12.06 -11.35
C LYS A 127 -21.89 13.14 -12.22
N ILE A 128 -21.06 14.03 -12.76
CA ILE A 128 -21.48 15.09 -13.69
C ILE A 128 -20.61 15.08 -14.94
N LEU A 129 -21.23 15.11 -16.11
CA LEU A 129 -20.54 15.26 -17.39
C LEU A 129 -20.34 16.74 -17.70
N ILE A 130 -19.11 17.12 -18.03
CA ILE A 130 -18.71 18.48 -18.39
C ILE A 130 -18.02 18.49 -19.75
N ALA A 131 -18.08 19.61 -20.46
CA ALA A 131 -17.37 19.77 -21.72
C ALA A 131 -15.85 19.74 -21.49
N PHE A 132 -15.12 19.29 -22.53
CA PHE A 132 -13.64 19.18 -22.49
C PHE A 132 -12.97 20.48 -22.12
N ASN A 133 -13.42 21.62 -22.66
CA ASN A 133 -12.86 22.96 -22.48
C ASN A 133 -13.42 23.72 -21.26
N THR A 134 -14.15 23.03 -20.35
CA THR A 134 -14.65 23.65 -19.12
C THR A 134 -13.51 24.24 -18.29
N SER A 135 -13.62 25.52 -17.89
CA SER A 135 -12.57 26.22 -17.14
C SER A 135 -12.32 25.61 -15.76
N ASP A 136 -11.07 25.70 -15.27
CA ASP A 136 -10.68 25.12 -13.99
C ASP A 136 -11.42 25.74 -12.80
N LYS A 137 -11.76 27.03 -12.89
CA LYS A 137 -12.59 27.69 -11.88
C LYS A 137 -13.96 27.05 -11.71
N ILE A 138 -14.60 26.63 -12.80
CA ILE A 138 -15.89 25.93 -12.79
C ILE A 138 -15.71 24.49 -12.29
N LYS A 139 -14.66 23.79 -12.73
CA LYS A 139 -14.32 22.44 -12.24
C LYS A 139 -14.17 22.44 -10.73
N GLN A 140 -13.36 23.35 -10.19
CA GLN A 140 -13.14 23.45 -8.75
C GLN A 140 -14.43 23.71 -7.98
N LYS A 141 -15.29 24.59 -8.52
CA LYS A 141 -16.60 24.90 -7.92
C LYS A 141 -17.53 23.66 -7.88
N LEU A 142 -17.49 22.83 -8.90
CA LEU A 142 -18.26 21.59 -8.95
C LEU A 142 -17.72 20.53 -7.98
N ILE A 143 -16.39 20.37 -7.90
CA ILE A 143 -15.73 19.50 -6.92
C ILE A 143 -16.10 19.90 -5.49
N ASN A 144 -16.03 21.17 -5.17
CA ASN A 144 -16.40 21.69 -3.85
C ASN A 144 -17.89 21.48 -3.52
N LYS A 145 -18.75 21.32 -4.53
CA LYS A 145 -20.16 20.94 -4.39
C LYS A 145 -20.39 19.42 -4.31
N GLY A 146 -19.33 18.61 -4.25
CA GLY A 146 -19.41 17.15 -4.12
C GLY A 146 -19.73 16.43 -5.43
N TYR A 147 -19.36 16.97 -6.58
CA TYR A 147 -19.48 16.28 -7.85
C TYR A 147 -18.18 15.59 -8.24
N SER A 148 -18.28 14.39 -8.79
CA SER A 148 -17.20 13.72 -9.53
C SER A 148 -17.29 14.10 -11.00
N LEU A 149 -16.23 14.68 -11.54
CA LEU A 149 -16.23 15.25 -12.89
C LEU A 149 -15.85 14.19 -13.93
N PHE A 150 -16.68 14.06 -14.96
CA PHE A 150 -16.40 13.33 -16.19
C PHE A 150 -16.33 14.34 -17.32
N LYS A 151 -15.28 14.29 -18.14
CA LYS A 151 -15.11 15.19 -19.28
C LYS A 151 -15.46 14.47 -20.58
N THR A 152 -16.03 15.23 -21.53
CA THR A 152 -16.13 14.76 -22.93
C THR A 152 -14.74 14.70 -23.56
N PHE A 153 -14.57 13.89 -24.60
CA PHE A 153 -13.31 13.81 -25.35
C PHE A 153 -13.19 14.90 -26.43
N GLU A 154 -14.31 15.48 -26.86
CA GLU A 154 -14.40 16.47 -27.94
C GLU A 154 -15.22 17.67 -27.51
N ASP A 155 -15.01 18.81 -28.17
CA ASP A 155 -15.64 20.08 -27.80
C ASP A 155 -17.08 20.25 -28.29
N ASN A 156 -17.43 19.70 -29.43
CA ASN A 156 -18.72 19.95 -30.12
C ASN A 156 -19.70 18.77 -29.97
N ILE A 157 -19.82 18.23 -28.78
CA ILE A 157 -20.72 17.11 -28.51
C ILE A 157 -22.02 17.60 -27.85
N ASP A 158 -23.15 17.02 -28.24
CA ASP A 158 -24.39 17.14 -27.46
C ASP A 158 -24.19 16.46 -26.09
N ILE A 159 -23.81 17.29 -25.12
CA ILE A 159 -23.45 16.84 -23.75
C ILE A 159 -24.62 16.10 -23.07
N LYS A 160 -25.87 16.42 -23.38
CA LYS A 160 -27.04 15.74 -22.84
C LYS A 160 -27.16 14.32 -23.40
N LYS A 161 -26.93 14.16 -24.70
CA LYS A 161 -26.97 12.86 -25.39
C LYS A 161 -25.83 11.96 -24.90
N GLU A 162 -24.65 12.53 -24.76
CA GLU A 162 -23.48 11.81 -24.27
C GLU A 162 -23.64 11.41 -22.78
N ALA A 163 -24.20 12.28 -21.95
CA ALA A 163 -24.50 11.95 -20.55
C ALA A 163 -25.46 10.77 -20.42
N LYS A 164 -26.49 10.71 -21.31
CA LYS A 164 -27.39 9.54 -21.37
C LYS A 164 -26.66 8.27 -21.76
N LYS A 165 -25.78 8.34 -22.75
CA LYS A 165 -25.00 7.19 -23.24
C LYS A 165 -24.11 6.59 -22.14
N PHE A 166 -23.50 7.43 -21.30
CA PHE A 166 -22.67 7.00 -20.17
C PHE A 166 -23.44 6.74 -18.87
N GLY A 167 -24.77 6.87 -18.86
CA GLY A 167 -25.57 6.70 -17.65
C GLY A 167 -25.29 7.73 -16.55
N ILE A 168 -24.82 8.91 -16.94
CA ILE A 168 -24.52 10.03 -16.00
C ILE A 168 -25.74 10.92 -15.89
N LYS A 169 -26.29 11.00 -14.67
CA LYS A 169 -27.55 11.74 -14.41
C LYS A 169 -27.41 13.27 -14.51
N TYR A 170 -26.22 13.83 -14.31
CA TYR A 170 -26.01 15.27 -14.30
C TYR A 170 -25.05 15.69 -15.41
N TYR A 171 -25.33 16.83 -16.03
CA TYR A 171 -24.45 17.42 -17.03
C TYR A 171 -24.38 18.94 -16.87
N LEU A 172 -23.26 19.54 -17.28
CA LEU A 172 -23.07 20.98 -17.25
C LEU A 172 -23.40 21.58 -18.61
N MET A 173 -24.33 22.52 -18.63
CA MET A 173 -24.70 23.28 -19.83
C MET A 173 -24.79 24.75 -19.52
N LYS A 174 -24.06 25.62 -20.25
CA LYS A 174 -23.99 27.07 -20.00
C LYS A 174 -23.72 27.41 -18.54
N ASN A 175 -22.76 26.68 -17.91
CA ASN A 175 -22.37 26.83 -16.49
C ASN A 175 -23.47 26.46 -15.47
N ILE A 176 -24.56 25.87 -15.90
CA ILE A 176 -25.66 25.40 -15.05
C ILE A 176 -25.67 23.91 -15.04
N VAL A 177 -25.77 23.33 -13.83
CA VAL A 177 -25.94 21.87 -13.66
C VAL A 177 -27.37 21.52 -13.99
N LYS A 178 -27.55 20.61 -14.95
CA LYS A 178 -28.84 20.05 -15.34
C LYS A 178 -28.89 18.56 -15.04
N GLN A 179 -30.07 18.05 -14.83
CA GLN A 179 -30.35 16.62 -14.66
C GLN A 179 -31.06 16.11 -15.93
N ILE A 180 -30.76 14.84 -16.29
CA ILE A 180 -31.44 14.15 -17.38
C ILE A 180 -32.83 13.71 -16.95
#